data_dec7a7f7f38379992c5ac9c9dead9ec2
#
_entry.id   dec7a7f7f38379992c5ac9c9dead9ec2
#
_cell.length_a   1.000
_cell.length_b   1.000
_cell.length_c   1.000
_cell.angle_alpha   90.00
_cell.angle_beta   90.00
_cell.angle_gamma   90.00
#
_symmetry.space_group_name_H-M   'P 1'
#
loop_
_entity.id
_entity.type
_entity.pdbx_description
1 polymer ?
#
loop_
_entity_poly.entity_id
_entity_poly.type
_entity_poly.pdbx_seq_one_letter_code
_entity_poly.pdbx_strand_id
1 'polypeptide(L)'
;MIAIRLWVDDVRPAPEGYIWCKTVNEAKDTIMMCELYATVIPELWQIELIDVDHDSGEYVAYGGDYIKLLDWLEETGRNYPIRIHSMNVVGAANMRRIIERNGWKEIK
;
A
#
# COMPACT_ATOMS: atom_id res chain seq x y z
N MET A 1 8.73 -9.85 -16.62
CA MET A 1 8.30 -8.75 -15.73
C MET A 1 8.22 -9.25 -14.29
N ILE A 2 8.74 -8.47 -13.35
CA ILE A 2 8.61 -8.77 -11.93
C ILE A 2 7.43 -7.98 -11.39
N ALA A 3 6.37 -8.68 -11.01
CA ALA A 3 5.20 -8.07 -10.38
C ALA A 3 5.45 -7.96 -8.88
N ILE A 4 5.31 -6.75 -8.34
CA ILE A 4 5.53 -6.47 -6.93
C ILE A 4 4.18 -6.33 -6.24
N ARG A 5 3.99 -7.12 -5.17
CA ARG A 5 2.82 -7.03 -4.31
C ARG A 5 3.26 -6.67 -2.92
N LEU A 6 2.70 -5.60 -2.37
CA LEU A 6 2.97 -5.18 -1.01
C LEU A 6 1.88 -5.67 -0.07
N TRP A 7 2.30 -6.16 1.09
CA TRP A 7 1.42 -6.52 2.20
C TRP A 7 1.71 -5.55 3.34
N VAL A 8 0.76 -4.68 3.62
CA VAL A 8 0.92 -3.61 4.62
C VAL A 8 0.08 -3.97 5.84
N ASP A 9 0.73 -4.50 6.85
CA ASP A 9 0.09 -5.03 8.06
C ASP A 9 1.12 -5.13 9.18
N ASP A 10 0.73 -4.86 10.41
CA ASP A 10 1.62 -4.88 11.56
C ASP A 10 1.81 -6.27 12.16
N VAL A 11 0.79 -7.12 12.10
CA VAL A 11 0.77 -8.42 12.80
C VAL A 11 0.65 -9.61 11.87
N ARG A 12 -0.19 -9.53 10.85
CA ARG A 12 -0.44 -10.65 9.96
C ARG A 12 0.72 -10.83 9.00
N PRO A 13 1.37 -12.02 8.98
CA PRO A 13 2.47 -12.25 8.06
C PRO A 13 2.03 -12.13 6.60
N ALA A 14 2.91 -11.60 5.79
CA ALA A 14 2.66 -11.49 4.36
C ALA A 14 2.50 -12.87 3.73
N PRO A 15 1.52 -13.05 2.83
CA PRO A 15 1.45 -14.26 2.02
C PRO A 15 2.70 -14.44 1.17
N GLU A 16 2.96 -15.66 0.72
CA GLU A 16 4.08 -15.93 -0.17
C GLU A 16 4.01 -15.06 -1.43
N GLY A 17 5.14 -14.51 -1.81
CA GLY A 17 5.24 -13.66 -2.99
C GLY A 17 4.95 -12.18 -2.73
N TYR A 18 4.62 -11.80 -1.50
CA TYR A 18 4.41 -10.41 -1.12
C TYR A 18 5.61 -9.85 -0.37
N ILE A 19 5.82 -8.55 -0.47
CA ILE A 19 6.77 -7.83 0.38
C ILE A 19 6.02 -7.33 1.60
N TRP A 20 6.48 -7.72 2.79
CA TRP A 20 5.85 -7.32 4.04
C TRP A 20 6.35 -5.95 4.48
N CYS A 21 5.45 -4.98 4.54
CA CYS A 21 5.71 -3.64 5.06
C CYS A 21 4.92 -3.47 6.36
N LYS A 22 5.60 -3.30 7.48
CA LYS A 22 4.95 -3.19 8.78
C LYS A 22 4.56 -1.76 9.14
N THR A 23 5.17 -0.77 8.53
CA THR A 23 4.92 0.65 8.80
C THR A 23 4.56 1.38 7.52
N VAL A 24 3.91 2.54 7.68
CA VAL A 24 3.63 3.43 6.55
C VAL A 24 4.95 3.86 5.89
N ASN A 25 5.95 4.19 6.71
CA ASN A 25 7.24 4.62 6.19
C ASN A 25 7.95 3.53 5.39
N GLU A 26 7.91 2.28 5.85
CA GLU A 26 8.46 1.14 5.09
C GLU A 26 7.75 0.98 3.74
N ALA A 27 6.42 1.12 3.72
CA ALA A 27 5.66 0.99 2.49
C ALA A 27 6.01 2.09 1.50
N LYS A 28 6.13 3.34 1.97
CA LYS A 28 6.56 4.47 1.13
C LYS A 28 7.94 4.22 0.52
N ASP A 29 8.89 3.80 1.36
CA ASP A 29 10.27 3.54 0.93
C ASP A 29 10.31 2.41 -0.11
N THR A 30 9.55 1.35 0.11
CA THR A 30 9.46 0.23 -0.84
C THR A 30 8.90 0.67 -2.17
N ILE A 31 7.82 1.45 -2.16
CA ILE A 31 7.20 1.98 -3.39
C ILE A 31 8.19 2.85 -4.16
N MET A 32 8.84 3.80 -3.46
CA MET A 32 9.81 4.70 -4.09
C MET A 32 11.01 3.95 -4.66
N MET A 33 11.47 2.91 -3.98
CA MET A 33 12.57 2.08 -4.47
C MET A 33 12.18 1.30 -5.73
N CYS A 34 10.99 0.71 -5.75
CA CYS A 34 10.47 0.01 -6.93
C CYS A 34 10.34 0.95 -8.12
N GLU A 35 9.85 2.17 -7.87
CA GLU A 35 9.72 3.19 -8.92
C GLU A 35 11.09 3.60 -9.46
N LEU A 36 12.09 3.70 -8.59
CA LEU A 36 13.46 4.03 -9.01
C LEU A 36 14.03 2.94 -9.91
N TYR A 37 13.88 1.67 -9.54
CA TYR A 37 14.31 0.55 -10.38
C TYR A 37 13.57 0.53 -11.71
N ALA A 38 12.29 0.86 -11.73
CA ALA A 38 11.49 0.92 -12.94
C ALA A 38 11.96 2.02 -13.91
N THR A 39 12.60 3.08 -13.43
CA THR A 39 13.18 4.10 -14.31
C THR A 39 14.39 3.58 -15.07
N VAL A 40 15.10 2.60 -14.51
CA VAL A 40 16.29 2.00 -15.12
C VAL A 40 15.92 0.80 -15.98
N ILE A 41 15.01 -0.04 -15.49
CA ILE A 41 14.58 -1.27 -16.17
C ILE A 41 13.05 -1.34 -16.13
N PRO A 42 12.34 -0.54 -16.93
CA PRO A 42 10.89 -0.39 -16.81
C PRO A 42 10.09 -1.66 -17.10
N GLU A 43 10.64 -2.58 -17.89
CA GLU A 43 9.97 -3.84 -18.23
C GLU A 43 10.01 -4.87 -17.11
N LEU A 44 10.88 -4.69 -16.11
CA LEU A 44 11.11 -5.71 -15.09
C LEU A 44 10.38 -5.47 -13.78
N TRP A 45 10.01 -4.22 -13.47
CA TRP A 45 9.45 -3.86 -12.17
C TRP A 45 8.10 -3.17 -12.33
N GLN A 46 7.07 -3.73 -11.71
CA GLN A 46 5.75 -3.13 -11.70
C GLN A 46 5.08 -3.43 -10.36
N ILE A 47 4.57 -2.40 -9.70
CA ILE A 47 3.73 -2.58 -8.52
C ILE A 47 2.35 -3.01 -8.99
N GLU A 48 2.01 -4.27 -8.72
CA GLU A 48 0.77 -4.89 -9.16
C GLU A 48 -0.36 -4.68 -8.16
N LEU A 49 -0.01 -4.62 -6.85
CA LEU A 49 -1.01 -4.56 -5.80
C LEU A 49 -0.41 -4.01 -4.52
N ILE A 50 -1.18 -3.17 -3.84
CA ILE A 50 -0.94 -2.77 -2.45
C ILE A 50 -2.09 -3.34 -1.63
N ASP A 51 -1.80 -4.36 -0.82
CA ASP A 51 -2.78 -5.04 0.02
C ASP A 51 -2.59 -4.54 1.45
N VAL A 52 -3.56 -3.78 1.96
CA VAL A 52 -3.35 -2.92 3.13
C VAL A 52 -4.42 -3.13 4.20
N ASP A 53 -3.97 -3.23 5.46
CA ASP A 53 -4.82 -3.13 6.64
C ASP A 53 -5.06 -1.64 6.98
N HIS A 54 -5.85 -1.33 8.00
CA HIS A 54 -6.08 0.04 8.46
C HIS A 54 -5.20 0.40 9.66
N ASP A 55 -5.21 -0.45 10.70
CA ASP A 55 -4.55 -0.13 11.97
C ASP A 55 -3.10 -0.58 11.98
N SER A 56 -2.18 0.35 12.25
CA SER A 56 -0.76 0.05 12.33
C SER A 56 -0.30 -0.38 13.73
N GLY A 57 -1.21 -0.38 14.71
CA GLY A 57 -0.92 -0.85 16.06
C GLY A 57 0.25 -0.12 16.70
N GLU A 58 1.25 -0.90 17.13
CA GLU A 58 2.46 -0.37 17.76
C GLU A 58 3.30 0.52 16.85
N TYR A 59 3.10 0.41 15.55
CA TYR A 59 3.90 1.13 14.56
C TYR A 59 3.29 2.47 14.15
N VAL A 60 2.26 2.95 14.86
CA VAL A 60 1.60 4.22 14.54
C VAL A 60 2.58 5.40 14.54
N ALA A 61 3.63 5.34 15.36
CA ALA A 61 4.67 6.37 15.43
C ALA A 61 5.56 6.43 14.18
N TYR A 62 5.51 5.40 13.33
CA TYR A 62 6.35 5.30 12.13
C TYR A 62 5.55 5.61 10.85
N GLY A 63 4.79 6.69 10.88
CA GLY A 63 4.05 7.19 9.74
C GLY A 63 2.53 7.22 9.92
N GLY A 64 2.01 6.80 11.08
CA GLY A 64 0.59 6.79 11.38
C GLY A 64 -0.10 5.48 11.02
N ASP A 65 -1.42 5.47 11.07
CA ASP A 65 -2.20 4.34 10.56
C ASP A 65 -2.13 4.26 9.04
N TYR A 66 -2.45 3.10 8.49
CA TYR A 66 -2.18 2.83 7.07
C TYR A 66 -3.01 3.66 6.10
N ILE A 67 -4.07 4.31 6.56
CA ILE A 67 -4.79 5.31 5.73
C ILE A 67 -3.84 6.45 5.32
N LYS A 68 -2.82 6.73 6.10
CA LYS A 68 -1.80 7.74 5.78
C LYS A 68 -0.99 7.37 4.53
N LEU A 69 -0.86 6.09 4.25
CA LEU A 69 -0.26 5.64 3.00
C LEU A 69 -1.13 6.05 1.81
N LEU A 70 -2.45 5.88 1.93
CA LEU A 70 -3.38 6.28 0.87
C LEU A 70 -3.41 7.79 0.70
N ASP A 71 -3.35 8.55 1.80
CA ASP A 71 -3.23 10.01 1.75
C ASP A 71 -1.98 10.43 0.97
N TRP A 72 -0.86 9.77 1.23
CA TRP A 72 0.40 10.03 0.53
C TRP A 72 0.33 9.68 -0.95
N LEU A 73 -0.29 8.56 -1.31
CA LEU A 73 -0.50 8.20 -2.70
C LEU A 73 -1.31 9.27 -3.42
N GLU A 74 -2.36 9.77 -2.79
CA GLU A 74 -3.20 10.84 -3.33
C GLU A 74 -2.41 12.14 -3.50
N GLU A 75 -1.70 12.57 -2.46
CA GLU A 75 -0.93 13.81 -2.46
C GLU A 75 0.16 13.82 -3.54
N THR A 76 0.72 12.66 -3.83
CA THR A 76 1.82 12.53 -4.79
C THR A 76 1.38 12.13 -6.19
N GLY A 77 0.07 12.00 -6.40
CA GLY A 77 -0.49 11.65 -7.71
C GLY A 77 -0.21 10.21 -8.15
N ARG A 78 0.10 9.34 -7.20
CA ARG A 78 0.33 7.92 -7.49
C ARG A 78 -0.99 7.18 -7.65
N ASN A 79 -1.01 6.16 -8.47
CA ASN A 79 -2.20 5.35 -8.76
C ASN A 79 -1.79 3.90 -8.90
N TYR A 80 -2.09 3.10 -7.89
CA TYR A 80 -1.84 1.67 -7.88
C TYR A 80 -3.10 0.90 -7.50
N PRO A 81 -3.27 -0.34 -7.98
CA PRO A 81 -4.37 -1.19 -7.52
C PRO A 81 -4.25 -1.45 -6.02
N ILE A 82 -5.37 -1.33 -5.31
CA ILE A 82 -5.40 -1.45 -3.85
C ILE A 82 -6.45 -2.49 -3.44
N ARG A 83 -6.06 -3.35 -2.50
CA ARG A 83 -6.96 -4.25 -1.80
C ARG A 83 -6.92 -3.91 -0.32
N ILE A 84 -8.09 -3.85 0.31
CA ILE A 84 -8.19 -3.59 1.75
C ILE A 84 -8.50 -4.92 2.43
N HIS A 85 -7.63 -5.33 3.38
CA HIS A 85 -7.84 -6.53 4.19
C HIS A 85 -7.95 -6.15 5.66
N SER A 86 -8.96 -5.37 6.03
CA SER A 86 -9.08 -4.84 7.39
C SER A 86 -10.34 -5.36 8.09
N MET A 87 -10.20 -5.65 9.39
CA MET A 87 -11.32 -5.97 10.27
C MET A 87 -12.01 -4.71 10.79
N ASN A 88 -11.39 -3.54 10.60
CA ASN A 88 -11.94 -2.25 11.01
C ASN A 88 -12.88 -1.73 9.93
N VAL A 89 -14.20 -1.91 10.14
CA VAL A 89 -15.22 -1.55 9.15
C VAL A 89 -15.22 -0.05 8.84
N VAL A 90 -15.12 0.79 9.89
CA VAL A 90 -15.10 2.25 9.72
C VAL A 90 -13.83 2.70 9.01
N GLY A 91 -12.67 2.17 9.41
CA GLY A 91 -11.41 2.47 8.78
C GLY A 91 -11.37 2.05 7.31
N ALA A 92 -11.87 0.86 7.01
CA ALA A 92 -11.95 0.38 5.62
C ALA A 92 -12.85 1.28 4.78
N ALA A 93 -13.98 1.73 5.32
CA ALA A 93 -14.88 2.64 4.60
C ALA A 93 -14.20 3.99 4.31
N ASN A 94 -13.43 4.51 5.26
CA ASN A 94 -12.67 5.75 5.06
C ASN A 94 -11.60 5.59 3.97
N MET A 95 -10.92 4.46 3.94
CA MET A 95 -9.94 4.15 2.90
C MET A 95 -10.60 4.04 1.51
N ARG A 96 -11.78 3.40 1.44
CA ARG A 96 -12.52 3.29 0.18
C ARG A 96 -12.95 4.64 -0.37
N ARG A 97 -13.26 5.60 0.48
CA ARG A 97 -13.59 6.96 0.03
C ARG A 97 -12.43 7.59 -0.72
N ILE A 98 -11.20 7.36 -0.26
CA ILE A 98 -10.00 7.86 -0.94
C ILE A 98 -9.84 7.16 -2.29
N ILE A 99 -10.01 5.85 -2.33
CA ILE A 99 -9.92 5.05 -3.55
C ILE A 99 -10.95 5.53 -4.59
N GLU A 100 -12.20 5.67 -4.17
CA GLU A 100 -13.30 6.09 -5.06
C GLU A 100 -13.10 7.51 -5.56
N ARG A 101 -12.73 8.43 -4.68
CA ARG A 101 -12.49 9.84 -5.03
C ARG A 101 -11.39 10.00 -6.07
N ASN A 102 -10.39 9.13 -6.05
CA ASN A 102 -9.27 9.18 -7.00
C ASN A 102 -9.47 8.31 -8.23
N GLY A 103 -10.53 7.52 -8.28
CA GLY A 103 -10.77 6.60 -9.38
C GLY A 103 -9.77 5.46 -9.45
N TRP A 104 -9.15 5.11 -8.33
CA TRP A 104 -8.19 3.99 -8.27
C TRP A 104 -8.92 2.65 -8.38
N LYS A 105 -8.20 1.65 -8.86
CA LYS A 105 -8.75 0.29 -8.95
C LYS A 105 -8.72 -0.36 -7.57
N GLU A 106 -9.88 -0.77 -7.09
CA GLU A 106 -9.98 -1.58 -5.88
C GLU A 106 -10.10 -3.05 -6.25
N ILE A 107 -9.24 -3.89 -5.66
CA ILE A 107 -9.28 -5.34 -5.83
C ILE A 107 -10.07 -5.92 -4.65
N LYS A 108 -11.06 -6.71 -4.93
CA LYS A 108 -11.93 -7.30 -3.90
C LYS A 108 -11.45 -8.65 -3.40
#